data_dfa60505d579bbdcba12015afc4aeb28
#
_entry.id   dfa60505d579bbdcba12015afc4aeb28
#
_cell.length_a   1.000
_cell.length_b   1.000
_cell.length_c   1.000
_cell.angle_alpha   90.00
_cell.angle_beta   90.00
_cell.angle_gamma   90.00
#
_symmetry.space_group_name_H-M   'P 1'
#
loop_
_entity.id
_entity.type
_entity.pdbx_description
1 polymer ?
#
loop_
_entity_poly.entity_id
_entity_poly.type
_entity_poly.pdbx_seq_one_letter_code
_entity_poly.pdbx_strand_id
1 'polypeptide(L)'
;TTISHIQVTYAKDDAFEWFGGTVNCKYLIAYKTQDDDFDTDFGYSGKVQFGIVLRDSAIADISQSEAFESDNDGPGSNNTPKTTAVFSNITAIGPRIDPTSGRGNTLYRGAVHIRRNTGISIQNAIFAGWPVGIEIDDSRVATDGSTYKNLVDSVIRLKNITLAGNTQNLRYSLKSGGVNYLTDITNIFNAPSNGNTILTLSTPDILKLIQPFNYTNPDFTPYASAGPATSGNLSSSFGPLGLNTSLDYKINGSFTDAKLQDPFFEKVTFRGAVATSGVNQTWWKGWTVWR
;
A
#
# COMPACT_ATOMS: atom_id res chain seq x y z
N THR A 1 -1.44 10.15 -21.66
CA THR A 1 -1.47 8.68 -21.93
C THR A 1 -1.89 7.97 -20.67
N THR A 2 -2.74 6.96 -20.81
CA THR A 2 -3.13 6.05 -19.72
C THR A 2 -2.82 4.61 -20.12
N ILE A 3 -2.19 3.89 -19.22
CA ILE A 3 -1.93 2.44 -19.33
C ILE A 3 -2.89 1.73 -18.36
N SER A 4 -3.48 0.62 -18.77
CA SER A 4 -4.43 -0.08 -17.90
C SER A 4 -4.47 -1.59 -18.13
N HIS A 5 -4.95 -2.31 -17.10
CA HIS A 5 -5.16 -3.76 -17.11
C HIS A 5 -3.88 -4.53 -17.42
N ILE A 6 -2.86 -4.33 -16.57
CA ILE A 6 -1.59 -5.05 -16.64
C ILE A 6 -1.42 -5.89 -15.39
N GLN A 7 -1.10 -7.16 -15.56
CA GLN A 7 -0.59 -8.01 -14.50
C GLN A 7 0.88 -8.33 -14.76
N VAL A 8 1.72 -8.05 -13.78
CA VAL A 8 3.11 -8.52 -13.73
C VAL A 8 3.18 -9.67 -12.73
N THR A 9 3.82 -10.76 -13.13
CA THR A 9 3.88 -11.99 -12.33
C THR A 9 5.29 -12.52 -12.31
N TYR A 10 5.84 -12.78 -11.11
CA TYR A 10 7.20 -13.29 -10.92
C TYR A 10 8.27 -12.40 -11.55
N ALA A 11 8.12 -11.08 -11.51
CA ALA A 11 9.20 -10.18 -11.90
C ALA A 11 10.46 -10.49 -11.07
N LYS A 12 11.61 -10.45 -11.71
CA LYS A 12 12.93 -10.69 -11.07
C LYS A 12 13.48 -9.43 -10.39
N ASP A 13 12.95 -8.33 -10.75
CA ASP A 13 13.14 -6.98 -10.28
C ASP A 13 11.75 -6.42 -9.98
N ASP A 14 11.52 -5.13 -10.14
CA ASP A 14 10.23 -4.49 -9.89
C ASP A 14 9.11 -4.97 -10.81
N ALA A 15 7.87 -4.92 -10.32
CA ALA A 15 6.72 -5.15 -11.16
C ALA A 15 6.40 -3.93 -12.03
N PHE A 16 6.41 -2.75 -11.43
CA PHE A 16 6.15 -1.48 -12.11
C PHE A 16 7.12 -0.42 -11.58
N GLU A 17 7.99 0.07 -12.46
CA GLU A 17 8.98 1.07 -12.13
C GLU A 17 8.84 2.29 -13.05
N TRP A 18 8.94 3.51 -12.48
CA TRP A 18 8.85 4.78 -13.21
C TRP A 18 10.00 5.71 -12.88
N PHE A 19 10.88 5.90 -13.83
CA PHE A 19 11.94 6.92 -13.79
C PHE A 19 11.47 8.22 -14.42
N GLY A 20 10.72 9.02 -13.68
CA GLY A 20 10.18 10.29 -14.17
C GLY A 20 8.95 10.17 -15.06
N GLY A 21 8.55 11.28 -15.64
CA GLY A 21 7.39 11.36 -16.52
C GLY A 21 6.05 11.51 -15.80
N THR A 22 4.96 11.42 -16.61
CA THR A 22 3.60 11.74 -16.17
C THR A 22 2.56 10.74 -16.66
N VAL A 23 2.98 9.53 -17.07
CA VAL A 23 2.05 8.49 -17.52
C VAL A 23 1.11 8.10 -16.39
N ASN A 24 -0.17 7.95 -16.69
CA ASN A 24 -1.16 7.52 -15.72
C ASN A 24 -1.48 6.04 -15.90
N CYS A 25 -1.76 5.34 -14.81
CA CYS A 25 -2.04 3.91 -14.84
C CYS A 25 -3.28 3.55 -14.02
N LYS A 26 -4.07 2.59 -14.52
CA LYS A 26 -5.20 1.99 -13.79
C LYS A 26 -5.19 0.48 -13.87
N TYR A 27 -5.75 -0.15 -12.85
CA TYR A 27 -5.99 -1.60 -12.86
C TYR A 27 -4.69 -2.39 -13.03
N LEU A 28 -3.74 -2.15 -12.12
CA LEU A 28 -2.44 -2.81 -12.09
C LEU A 28 -2.43 -3.93 -11.07
N ILE A 29 -1.79 -5.04 -11.41
CA ILE A 29 -1.62 -6.17 -10.50
C ILE A 29 -0.16 -6.60 -10.49
N ALA A 30 0.44 -6.60 -9.29
CA ALA A 30 1.75 -7.17 -9.02
C ALA A 30 1.57 -8.47 -8.22
N TYR A 31 2.07 -9.57 -8.75
CA TYR A 31 1.87 -10.87 -8.16
C TYR A 31 3.18 -11.63 -8.05
N LYS A 32 3.58 -11.93 -6.81
CA LYS A 32 4.83 -12.66 -6.50
C LYS A 32 6.07 -12.03 -7.13
N THR A 33 6.13 -10.70 -7.10
CA THR A 33 7.31 -9.92 -7.50
C THR A 33 8.49 -10.26 -6.59
N GLN A 34 9.70 -10.20 -7.10
CA GLN A 34 10.90 -10.46 -6.30
C GLN A 34 11.34 -9.21 -5.55
N ASP A 35 11.48 -8.06 -6.24
CA ASP A 35 11.81 -6.78 -5.61
C ASP A 35 10.54 -5.94 -5.35
N ASP A 36 10.39 -4.72 -5.80
CA ASP A 36 9.25 -3.88 -5.45
C ASP A 36 8.05 -4.04 -6.38
N ASP A 37 6.87 -3.73 -5.86
CA ASP A 37 5.66 -3.82 -6.69
C ASP A 37 5.41 -2.52 -7.45
N PHE A 38 5.65 -1.38 -6.81
CA PHE A 38 5.53 -0.04 -7.38
C PHE A 38 6.74 0.80 -6.96
N ASP A 39 7.69 1.03 -7.85
CA ASP A 39 8.81 1.93 -7.61
C ASP A 39 8.68 3.24 -8.39
N THR A 40 8.96 4.36 -7.74
CA THR A 40 8.85 5.70 -8.33
C THR A 40 10.08 6.54 -8.01
N ASP A 41 10.73 7.06 -9.06
CA ASP A 41 11.96 7.84 -8.92
C ASP A 41 12.02 8.98 -9.96
N PHE A 42 13.06 9.81 -9.87
CA PHE A 42 13.49 10.83 -10.83
C PHE A 42 12.37 11.73 -11.36
N GLY A 43 11.47 12.16 -10.47
CA GLY A 43 10.45 13.15 -10.82
C GLY A 43 9.18 12.57 -11.45
N TYR A 44 8.91 11.28 -11.29
CA TYR A 44 7.63 10.73 -11.71
C TYR A 44 6.48 11.44 -10.98
N SER A 45 5.53 11.96 -11.74
CA SER A 45 4.37 12.69 -11.24
C SER A 45 3.04 12.22 -11.83
N GLY A 46 3.00 10.98 -12.31
CA GLY A 46 1.80 10.33 -12.80
C GLY A 46 0.81 9.98 -11.69
N LYS A 47 -0.33 9.46 -12.10
CA LYS A 47 -1.43 9.05 -11.23
C LYS A 47 -1.72 7.58 -11.44
N VAL A 48 -1.93 6.85 -10.35
CA VAL A 48 -2.24 5.42 -10.39
C VAL A 48 -3.49 5.15 -9.54
N GLN A 49 -4.45 4.43 -10.12
CA GLN A 49 -5.66 4.03 -9.39
C GLN A 49 -6.00 2.57 -9.64
N PHE A 50 -6.46 1.89 -8.60
CA PHE A 50 -6.78 0.47 -8.58
C PHE A 50 -5.56 -0.42 -8.81
N GLY A 51 -4.80 -0.64 -7.75
CA GLY A 51 -3.64 -1.54 -7.71
C GLY A 51 -3.85 -2.69 -6.73
N ILE A 52 -3.54 -3.90 -7.15
CA ILE A 52 -3.52 -5.09 -6.29
C ILE A 52 -2.09 -5.62 -6.21
N VAL A 53 -1.64 -5.89 -5.00
CA VAL A 53 -0.39 -6.58 -4.72
C VAL A 53 -0.68 -7.84 -3.91
N LEU A 54 -0.09 -8.96 -4.31
CA LEU A 54 -0.11 -10.19 -3.54
C LEU A 54 1.28 -10.84 -3.53
N ARG A 55 1.91 -10.82 -2.36
CA ARG A 55 3.28 -11.31 -2.16
C ARG A 55 3.32 -12.78 -1.75
N ASP A 56 4.33 -13.48 -2.23
CA ASP A 56 4.68 -14.82 -1.76
C ASP A 56 5.69 -14.72 -0.62
N SER A 57 5.44 -15.41 0.49
CA SER A 57 6.29 -15.33 1.68
C SER A 57 7.74 -15.81 1.48
N ALA A 58 8.01 -16.55 0.42
CA ALA A 58 9.34 -17.11 0.13
C ALA A 58 10.17 -16.26 -0.86
N ILE A 59 9.52 -15.34 -1.60
CA ILE A 59 10.13 -14.61 -2.71
C ILE A 59 10.42 -13.17 -2.29
N ALA A 60 11.69 -12.83 -2.16
CA ALA A 60 12.15 -11.47 -1.89
C ALA A 60 13.57 -11.26 -2.43
N ASP A 61 13.95 -10.00 -2.68
CA ASP A 61 15.28 -9.64 -3.17
C ASP A 61 16.25 -9.22 -2.06
N ILE A 62 17.54 -9.26 -2.39
CA ILE A 62 18.63 -8.88 -1.47
C ILE A 62 18.65 -7.37 -1.21
N SER A 63 18.12 -6.55 -2.11
CA SER A 63 17.92 -5.10 -1.94
C SER A 63 16.90 -4.75 -0.87
N GLN A 64 16.10 -5.70 -0.48
CA GLN A 64 14.91 -5.67 0.38
C GLN A 64 13.64 -5.32 -0.41
N SER A 65 12.58 -6.06 -0.17
CA SER A 65 11.36 -6.00 -0.99
C SER A 65 10.23 -5.24 -0.30
N GLU A 66 9.58 -4.36 -1.04
CA GLU A 66 8.46 -3.53 -0.62
C GLU A 66 7.26 -3.65 -1.57
N ALA A 67 6.08 -3.16 -1.15
CA ALA A 67 5.02 -2.90 -2.12
C ALA A 67 5.22 -1.53 -2.79
N PHE A 68 5.82 -0.60 -2.09
CA PHE A 68 6.17 0.71 -2.61
C PHE A 68 7.57 1.10 -2.16
N GLU A 69 8.43 1.38 -3.10
CA GLU A 69 9.61 2.21 -2.91
C GLU A 69 9.38 3.56 -3.59
N SER A 70 9.83 4.66 -2.98
CA SER A 70 9.73 5.97 -3.61
C SER A 70 10.89 6.87 -3.24
N ASP A 71 11.60 7.32 -4.26
CA ASP A 71 12.75 8.22 -4.16
C ASP A 71 12.49 9.53 -4.93
N ASN A 72 13.16 10.62 -4.54
CA ASN A 72 13.29 11.78 -5.43
C ASN A 72 14.46 11.59 -6.39
N ASP A 73 15.58 11.18 -5.84
CA ASP A 73 16.82 10.81 -6.55
C ASP A 73 17.77 10.07 -5.60
N GLY A 74 18.80 9.43 -6.13
CA GLY A 74 19.76 8.68 -5.33
C GLY A 74 20.37 9.42 -4.13
N PRO A 75 20.78 10.70 -4.26
CA PRO A 75 21.26 11.50 -3.13
C PRO A 75 20.19 12.00 -2.14
N GLY A 76 18.90 11.89 -2.44
CA GLY A 76 17.81 12.49 -1.64
C GLY A 76 17.87 14.02 -1.66
N SER A 77 18.14 14.59 -2.82
CA SER A 77 18.35 16.01 -3.01
C SER A 77 17.02 16.79 -3.22
N ASN A 78 17.15 18.11 -3.45
CA ASN A 78 16.03 18.96 -3.86
C ASN A 78 15.92 19.13 -5.37
N ASN A 79 16.51 18.21 -6.16
CA ASN A 79 16.40 18.25 -7.60
C ASN A 79 14.94 18.24 -8.07
N THR A 80 14.72 18.88 -9.21
CA THR A 80 13.42 18.97 -9.87
C THR A 80 13.48 18.43 -11.28
N PRO A 81 12.38 17.85 -11.81
CA PRO A 81 11.09 17.70 -11.16
C PRO A 81 11.15 16.75 -9.95
N LYS A 82 10.42 17.09 -8.88
CA LYS A 82 10.33 16.22 -7.71
C LYS A 82 9.38 15.04 -7.99
N THR A 83 9.72 13.86 -7.50
CA THR A 83 8.81 12.71 -7.52
C THR A 83 7.59 13.02 -6.66
N THR A 84 6.41 13.08 -7.29
CA THR A 84 5.15 13.48 -6.65
C THR A 84 3.96 12.65 -7.13
N ALA A 85 4.21 11.40 -7.46
CA ALA A 85 3.17 10.45 -7.87
C ALA A 85 1.99 10.40 -6.89
N VAL A 86 0.79 10.16 -7.40
CA VAL A 86 -0.41 10.02 -6.57
C VAL A 86 -1.07 8.68 -6.84
N PHE A 87 -1.10 7.85 -5.79
CA PHE A 87 -1.76 6.54 -5.81
C PHE A 87 -3.06 6.59 -5.02
N SER A 88 -4.11 5.93 -5.55
CA SER A 88 -5.38 5.77 -4.85
C SER A 88 -5.96 4.38 -5.08
N ASN A 89 -6.69 3.87 -4.10
CA ASN A 89 -7.37 2.57 -4.19
C ASN A 89 -6.40 1.39 -4.42
N ILE A 90 -5.48 1.22 -3.49
CA ILE A 90 -4.49 0.14 -3.50
C ILE A 90 -4.83 -0.89 -2.42
N THR A 91 -4.73 -2.17 -2.75
CA THR A 91 -4.74 -3.27 -1.78
C THR A 91 -3.43 -4.04 -1.91
N ALA A 92 -2.56 -3.95 -0.91
CA ALA A 92 -1.28 -4.65 -0.90
C ALA A 92 -1.24 -5.68 0.24
N ILE A 93 -1.25 -6.95 -0.16
CA ILE A 93 -1.18 -8.09 0.73
C ILE A 93 0.26 -8.58 0.79
N GLY A 94 0.84 -8.48 1.97
CA GLY A 94 2.23 -8.80 2.25
C GLY A 94 2.50 -10.30 2.48
N PRO A 95 3.74 -10.62 2.87
CA PRO A 95 4.20 -12.00 2.98
C PRO A 95 3.65 -12.77 4.18
N ARG A 96 3.01 -12.10 5.14
CA ARG A 96 2.47 -12.74 6.35
C ARG A 96 1.04 -13.18 6.11
N ILE A 97 0.80 -14.48 6.20
CA ILE A 97 -0.52 -15.07 6.00
C ILE A 97 -1.39 -15.09 7.27
N ASP A 98 -0.78 -14.84 8.43
CA ASP A 98 -1.46 -14.76 9.74
C ASP A 98 -0.60 -13.99 10.77
N PRO A 99 -1.18 -13.52 11.90
CA PRO A 99 -0.45 -12.74 12.91
C PRO A 99 0.68 -13.49 13.61
N THR A 100 0.64 -14.80 13.61
CA THR A 100 1.61 -15.67 14.31
C THR A 100 2.72 -16.15 13.38
N SER A 101 2.52 -16.10 12.06
CA SER A 101 3.55 -16.41 11.09
C SER A 101 4.66 -15.36 11.16
N GLY A 102 5.88 -15.81 10.97
CA GLY A 102 7.02 -14.93 10.73
C GLY A 102 6.77 -14.06 9.49
N ARG A 103 7.65 -13.09 9.24
CA ARG A 103 7.58 -12.25 8.04
C ARG A 103 7.92 -12.98 6.73
N GLY A 104 8.05 -14.32 6.78
CA GLY A 104 8.52 -15.10 5.66
C GLY A 104 10.01 -14.87 5.40
N ASN A 105 10.39 -14.60 4.15
CA ASN A 105 11.76 -14.24 3.81
C ASN A 105 12.17 -12.97 4.58
N THR A 106 13.34 -13.01 5.23
CA THR A 106 13.84 -11.92 6.08
C THR A 106 14.20 -10.65 5.31
N LEU A 107 14.24 -10.73 4.00
CA LEU A 107 14.53 -9.60 3.11
C LEU A 107 13.31 -8.72 2.85
N TYR A 108 12.10 -9.13 3.25
CA TYR A 108 10.97 -8.22 3.22
C TYR A 108 11.15 -7.05 4.20
N ARG A 109 11.08 -5.82 3.69
CA ARG A 109 11.20 -4.60 4.47
C ARG A 109 9.84 -4.11 4.96
N GLY A 110 8.94 -3.80 4.06
CA GLY A 110 7.66 -3.22 4.42
C GLY A 110 6.67 -3.04 3.28
N ALA A 111 5.50 -2.49 3.57
CA ALA A 111 4.54 -2.16 2.53
C ALA A 111 4.90 -0.86 1.79
N VAL A 112 5.33 0.16 2.53
CA VAL A 112 5.60 1.48 1.92
C VAL A 112 6.89 2.05 2.50
N HIS A 113 7.85 2.29 1.62
CA HIS A 113 9.14 2.90 1.93
C HIS A 113 9.25 4.25 1.20
N ILE A 114 9.01 5.33 1.93
CA ILE A 114 9.05 6.70 1.43
C ILE A 114 10.37 7.31 1.84
N ARG A 115 11.27 7.50 0.90
CA ARG A 115 12.66 7.85 1.18
C ARG A 115 13.21 8.96 0.30
N ARG A 116 14.44 9.37 0.59
CA ARG A 116 15.25 10.26 -0.27
C ARG A 116 14.50 11.50 -0.78
N ASN A 117 13.77 12.17 0.14
CA ASN A 117 13.12 13.45 -0.15
C ASN A 117 12.00 13.40 -1.22
N THR A 118 11.41 12.23 -1.47
CA THR A 118 10.24 12.09 -2.37
C THR A 118 9.01 12.85 -1.86
N GLY A 119 8.05 13.09 -2.74
CA GLY A 119 6.75 13.70 -2.45
C GLY A 119 5.55 12.83 -2.83
N ILE A 120 5.72 11.51 -2.93
CA ILE A 120 4.66 10.55 -3.22
C ILE A 120 3.46 10.72 -2.30
N SER A 121 2.25 10.49 -2.81
CA SER A 121 1.03 10.46 -2.00
C SER A 121 0.23 9.19 -2.24
N ILE A 122 -0.24 8.57 -1.15
CA ILE A 122 -1.02 7.34 -1.20
C ILE A 122 -2.30 7.55 -0.40
N GLN A 123 -3.44 7.29 -1.03
CA GLN A 123 -4.74 7.51 -0.44
C GLN A 123 -5.69 6.33 -0.71
N ASN A 124 -6.68 6.13 0.16
CA ASN A 124 -7.68 5.08 0.03
C ASN A 124 -7.06 3.67 -0.14
N ALA A 125 -6.07 3.32 0.67
CA ALA A 125 -5.29 2.10 0.53
C ALA A 125 -5.44 1.15 1.73
N ILE A 126 -5.16 -0.13 1.48
CA ILE A 126 -5.09 -1.20 2.49
C ILE A 126 -3.72 -1.87 2.39
N PHE A 127 -2.98 -1.86 3.47
CA PHE A 127 -1.69 -2.54 3.60
C PHE A 127 -1.76 -3.56 4.74
N ALA A 128 -1.62 -4.84 4.40
CA ALA A 128 -1.85 -5.91 5.35
C ALA A 128 -0.76 -6.98 5.33
N GLY A 129 -0.32 -7.41 6.53
CA GLY A 129 0.58 -8.55 6.66
C GLY A 129 2.04 -8.26 6.30
N TRP A 130 2.54 -7.07 6.57
CA TRP A 130 3.91 -6.66 6.28
C TRP A 130 4.78 -6.57 7.55
N PRO A 131 6.12 -6.70 7.42
CA PRO A 131 7.01 -6.40 8.55
C PRO A 131 6.86 -4.96 9.05
N VAL A 132 6.81 -3.99 8.12
CA VAL A 132 6.53 -2.58 8.40
C VAL A 132 5.37 -2.12 7.54
N GLY A 133 4.43 -1.36 8.10
CA GLY A 133 3.32 -0.78 7.35
C GLY A 133 3.79 0.38 6.47
N ILE A 134 4.23 1.47 7.08
CA ILE A 134 4.78 2.63 6.38
C ILE A 134 6.07 3.08 7.06
N GLU A 135 7.08 3.32 6.26
CA GLU A 135 8.34 3.92 6.69
C GLU A 135 8.55 5.26 6.00
N ILE A 136 8.85 6.30 6.80
CA ILE A 136 9.44 7.55 6.35
C ILE A 136 10.93 7.46 6.61
N ASP A 137 11.75 7.60 5.58
CA ASP A 137 13.18 7.39 5.67
C ASP A 137 13.97 8.63 5.24
N ASP A 138 14.66 9.21 6.21
CA ASP A 138 15.63 10.30 6.04
C ASP A 138 17.08 9.83 6.21
N SER A 139 17.35 8.53 6.26
CA SER A 139 18.72 8.01 6.47
C SER A 139 19.68 8.42 5.36
N ARG A 140 19.17 8.59 4.15
CA ARG A 140 19.94 8.96 2.94
C ARG A 140 19.33 10.18 2.26
N VAL A 141 19.29 11.30 2.95
CA VAL A 141 18.85 12.59 2.40
C VAL A 141 19.98 13.61 2.43
N ALA A 142 19.98 14.56 1.50
CA ALA A 142 20.95 15.64 1.48
C ALA A 142 20.78 16.54 2.73
N THR A 143 19.52 16.88 3.07
CA THR A 143 19.16 17.68 4.25
C THR A 143 18.38 16.84 5.25
N ASP A 144 18.79 16.83 6.53
CA ASP A 144 18.12 16.10 7.59
C ASP A 144 16.62 16.45 7.66
N GLY A 145 15.78 15.42 7.82
CA GLY A 145 14.33 15.58 7.95
C GLY A 145 13.62 16.03 6.69
N SER A 146 14.24 15.97 5.49
CA SER A 146 13.61 16.49 4.27
C SER A 146 12.42 15.65 3.80
N THR A 147 12.46 14.31 3.95
CA THR A 147 11.31 13.45 3.65
C THR A 147 10.20 13.67 4.68
N TYR A 148 10.55 13.72 5.97
CA TYR A 148 9.61 14.09 7.04
C TYR A 148 8.97 15.45 6.79
N LYS A 149 9.76 16.46 6.41
CA LYS A 149 9.24 17.79 6.11
C LYS A 149 8.21 17.79 4.96
N ASN A 150 8.41 16.97 3.93
CA ASN A 150 7.42 16.82 2.87
C ASN A 150 6.08 16.27 3.39
N LEU A 151 6.09 15.45 4.45
CA LEU A 151 4.85 15.01 5.11
C LEU A 151 4.19 16.17 5.90
N VAL A 152 4.95 16.94 6.65
CA VAL A 152 4.46 18.11 7.41
C VAL A 152 3.87 19.16 6.46
N ASP A 153 4.55 19.47 5.38
CA ASP A 153 4.15 20.47 4.39
C ASP A 153 3.02 19.95 3.46
N SER A 154 2.51 18.73 3.69
CA SER A 154 1.47 18.11 2.87
C SER A 154 1.84 17.90 1.39
N VAL A 155 3.13 17.85 1.08
CA VAL A 155 3.65 17.37 -0.21
C VAL A 155 3.39 15.87 -0.31
N ILE A 156 3.73 15.13 0.75
CA ILE A 156 3.29 13.74 0.96
C ILE A 156 1.90 13.76 1.61
N ARG A 157 0.97 12.97 1.09
CA ARG A 157 -0.35 12.79 1.69
C ARG A 157 -0.65 11.32 1.89
N LEU A 158 -0.84 10.92 3.15
CA LEU A 158 -1.18 9.58 3.58
C LEU A 158 -2.58 9.65 4.20
N LYS A 159 -3.63 9.35 3.41
CA LYS A 159 -5.02 9.53 3.86
C LYS A 159 -5.89 8.33 3.55
N ASN A 160 -6.82 8.05 4.45
CA ASN A 160 -7.75 6.91 4.35
C ASN A 160 -7.02 5.58 4.12
N ILE A 161 -5.92 5.37 4.83
CA ILE A 161 -5.11 4.16 4.79
C ILE A 161 -5.49 3.25 5.94
N THR A 162 -5.64 1.96 5.66
CA THR A 162 -5.77 0.92 6.67
C THR A 162 -4.47 0.14 6.75
N LEU A 163 -3.82 0.15 7.91
CA LEU A 163 -2.69 -0.72 8.24
C LEU A 163 -3.21 -1.89 9.09
N ALA A 164 -2.95 -3.13 8.67
CA ALA A 164 -3.52 -4.29 9.35
C ALA A 164 -2.53 -5.46 9.44
N GLY A 165 -2.35 -6.04 10.63
CA GLY A 165 -1.52 -7.21 10.83
C GLY A 165 -0.02 -7.02 10.52
N ASN A 166 0.43 -5.79 10.50
CA ASN A 166 1.85 -5.48 10.34
C ASN A 166 2.58 -5.68 11.66
N THR A 167 3.85 -6.07 11.61
CA THR A 167 4.65 -6.23 12.84
C THR A 167 4.91 -4.87 13.49
N GLN A 168 5.23 -3.87 12.66
CA GLN A 168 5.38 -2.48 13.05
C GLN A 168 4.55 -1.62 12.10
N ASN A 169 3.63 -0.82 12.59
CA ASN A 169 2.75 -0.06 11.71
C ASN A 169 3.44 1.15 11.07
N LEU A 170 4.22 1.89 11.84
CA LEU A 170 4.95 3.08 11.39
C LEU A 170 6.40 2.98 11.81
N ARG A 171 7.31 3.35 10.92
CA ARG A 171 8.76 3.43 11.17
C ARG A 171 9.32 4.74 10.67
N TYR A 172 10.32 5.24 11.35
CA TYR A 172 11.14 6.35 10.89
C TYR A 172 12.61 5.98 10.94
N SER A 173 13.31 6.15 9.82
CA SER A 173 14.76 5.99 9.73
C SER A 173 15.41 7.36 9.62
N LEU A 174 16.17 7.74 10.64
CA LEU A 174 16.79 9.05 10.71
C LEU A 174 18.17 9.08 10.04
N LYS A 175 18.57 10.24 9.54
CA LYS A 175 19.94 10.51 9.12
C LYS A 175 20.88 10.38 10.33
N SER A 176 22.10 9.91 10.12
CA SER A 176 23.11 9.82 11.19
C SER A 176 23.31 11.19 11.88
N GLY A 177 23.10 11.24 13.18
CA GLY A 177 23.12 12.47 13.98
C GLY A 177 21.88 13.37 13.81
N GLY A 178 20.87 12.91 13.07
CA GLY A 178 19.61 13.64 12.86
C GLY A 178 18.62 13.49 14.01
N VAL A 179 17.48 14.16 13.86
CA VAL A 179 16.38 14.17 14.82
C VAL A 179 15.42 13.02 14.55
N ASN A 180 14.91 12.38 15.60
CA ASN A 180 13.88 11.33 15.47
C ASN A 180 12.48 11.95 15.46
N TYR A 181 11.81 11.90 14.31
CA TYR A 181 10.47 12.44 14.10
C TYR A 181 9.33 11.40 14.18
N LEU A 182 9.58 10.18 14.67
CA LEU A 182 8.57 9.11 14.70
C LEU A 182 7.29 9.49 15.45
N THR A 183 7.42 10.24 16.55
CA THR A 183 6.25 10.70 17.32
C THR A 183 5.38 11.64 16.49
N ASP A 184 5.98 12.59 15.80
CA ASP A 184 5.25 13.55 14.97
C ASP A 184 4.61 12.87 13.76
N ILE A 185 5.32 11.96 13.11
CA ILE A 185 4.79 11.12 12.02
C ILE A 185 3.57 10.33 12.50
N THR A 186 3.66 9.75 13.68
CA THR A 186 2.55 9.00 14.30
C THR A 186 1.35 9.88 14.57
N ASN A 187 1.57 11.09 15.10
CA ASN A 187 0.51 12.06 15.35
C ASN A 187 -0.15 12.53 14.04
N ILE A 188 0.64 12.81 13.01
CA ILE A 188 0.13 13.19 11.68
C ILE A 188 -0.68 12.04 11.08
N PHE A 189 -0.16 10.81 11.11
CA PHE A 189 -0.85 9.65 10.56
C PHE A 189 -2.19 9.41 11.26
N ASN A 190 -2.23 9.51 12.58
CA ASN A 190 -3.41 9.25 13.41
C ASN A 190 -4.36 10.45 13.51
N ALA A 191 -4.04 11.59 12.92
CA ALA A 191 -4.92 12.75 12.93
C ALA A 191 -6.28 12.41 12.30
N PRO A 192 -7.42 12.68 12.96
CA PRO A 192 -8.75 12.33 12.47
C PRO A 192 -9.05 12.84 11.05
N SER A 193 -8.48 14.00 10.69
CA SER A 193 -8.60 14.60 9.35
C SER A 193 -7.95 13.76 8.23
N ASN A 194 -7.07 12.83 8.57
CA ASN A 194 -6.42 11.94 7.60
C ASN A 194 -7.20 10.63 7.40
N GLY A 195 -8.14 10.29 8.29
CA GLY A 195 -9.01 9.12 8.16
C GLY A 195 -8.26 7.78 8.17
N ASN A 196 -7.02 7.75 8.61
CA ASN A 196 -6.22 6.53 8.66
C ASN A 196 -6.66 5.62 9.82
N THR A 197 -6.38 4.34 9.69
CA THR A 197 -6.77 3.33 10.66
C THR A 197 -5.65 2.32 10.86
N ILE A 198 -5.30 2.05 12.10
CA ILE A 198 -4.41 0.96 12.47
C ILE A 198 -5.24 -0.14 13.11
N LEU A 199 -5.16 -1.35 12.55
CA LEU A 199 -5.79 -2.54 13.07
C LEU A 199 -4.74 -3.42 13.73
N THR A 200 -4.71 -3.37 15.05
CA THR A 200 -3.87 -4.27 15.83
C THR A 200 -4.54 -5.63 15.84
N LEU A 201 -3.98 -6.58 15.11
CA LEU A 201 -4.59 -7.88 14.98
C LEU A 201 -4.19 -8.81 16.11
N SER A 202 -5.17 -9.28 16.84
CA SER A 202 -5.14 -10.62 17.39
C SER A 202 -5.62 -11.67 16.37
N THR A 203 -6.31 -11.25 15.31
CA THR A 203 -6.85 -12.14 14.27
C THR A 203 -6.93 -11.43 12.90
N PRO A 204 -6.68 -12.13 11.80
CA PRO A 204 -6.77 -11.61 10.42
C PRO A 204 -8.16 -11.17 9.98
N ASP A 205 -9.19 -11.58 10.69
CA ASP A 205 -10.60 -11.25 10.49
C ASP A 205 -10.87 -9.75 10.35
N ILE A 206 -9.94 -8.95 10.81
CA ILE A 206 -10.10 -7.51 10.85
C ILE A 206 -10.03 -6.87 9.46
N LEU A 207 -9.36 -7.51 8.48
CA LEU A 207 -9.35 -6.99 7.11
C LEU A 207 -10.70 -7.10 6.41
N LYS A 208 -11.50 -8.09 6.78
CA LYS A 208 -12.78 -8.37 6.13
C LYS A 208 -12.69 -8.43 4.60
N LEU A 209 -11.65 -9.01 4.08
CA LEU A 209 -11.53 -9.44 2.69
C LEU A 209 -11.80 -10.94 2.59
N ILE A 210 -12.35 -11.42 1.47
CA ILE A 210 -12.85 -12.80 1.37
C ILE A 210 -11.71 -13.83 1.45
N GLN A 211 -10.73 -13.77 0.58
CA GLN A 211 -9.58 -14.70 0.53
C GLN A 211 -8.31 -14.00 0.04
N PRO A 212 -7.83 -12.95 0.74
CA PRO A 212 -6.73 -12.13 0.23
C PRO A 212 -5.39 -12.88 0.17
N PHE A 213 -5.22 -13.96 0.95
CA PHE A 213 -3.98 -14.74 1.02
C PHE A 213 -4.03 -16.05 0.25
N ASN A 214 -5.05 -16.28 -0.56
CA ASN A 214 -5.13 -17.48 -1.40
C ASN A 214 -4.36 -17.24 -2.70
N TYR A 215 -3.19 -17.81 -2.83
CA TYR A 215 -2.30 -17.55 -3.98
C TYR A 215 -2.86 -18.06 -5.31
N THR A 216 -3.64 -19.12 -5.31
CA THR A 216 -4.14 -19.73 -6.56
C THR A 216 -5.54 -19.27 -6.95
N ASN A 217 -6.29 -18.72 -6.01
CA ASN A 217 -7.63 -18.19 -6.23
C ASN A 217 -7.95 -17.09 -5.23
N PRO A 218 -7.22 -15.95 -5.28
CA PRO A 218 -7.45 -14.88 -4.34
C PRO A 218 -8.82 -14.22 -4.52
N ASP A 219 -9.37 -13.69 -3.45
CA ASP A 219 -10.53 -12.82 -3.51
C ASP A 219 -10.33 -11.62 -2.57
N PHE A 220 -10.13 -10.46 -3.16
CA PHE A 220 -9.88 -9.19 -2.48
C PHE A 220 -11.16 -8.42 -2.19
N THR A 221 -12.32 -9.01 -2.45
CA THR A 221 -13.62 -8.38 -2.21
C THR A 221 -13.82 -8.16 -0.72
N PRO A 222 -14.13 -6.93 -0.27
CA PRO A 222 -14.55 -6.70 1.11
C PRO A 222 -15.90 -7.37 1.36
N TYR A 223 -16.08 -7.94 2.56
CA TYR A 223 -17.39 -8.41 2.96
C TYR A 223 -18.37 -7.22 3.03
N ALA A 224 -19.48 -7.29 2.33
CA ALA A 224 -20.66 -6.52 2.63
C ALA A 224 -21.17 -6.93 4.02
N SER A 225 -21.81 -6.07 4.75
CA SER A 225 -22.16 -6.10 6.18
C SER A 225 -22.54 -7.45 6.83
N ALA A 226 -22.75 -8.49 6.08
CA ALA A 226 -23.04 -9.85 6.54
C ALA A 226 -22.41 -10.87 5.58
N GLY A 227 -21.10 -11.00 5.63
CA GLY A 227 -20.42 -12.09 4.90
C GLY A 227 -21.01 -13.45 5.32
N PRO A 228 -21.08 -14.43 4.42
CA PRO A 228 -21.59 -15.74 4.75
C PRO A 228 -20.74 -16.37 5.85
N ALA A 229 -21.40 -16.85 6.89
CA ALA A 229 -20.81 -17.68 7.93
C ALA A 229 -20.26 -19.02 7.39
N THR A 230 -20.17 -19.14 6.07
CA THR A 230 -19.89 -20.39 5.38
C THR A 230 -18.91 -20.16 4.23
N SER A 231 -17.66 -20.05 4.53
CA SER A 231 -16.68 -20.47 3.52
C SER A 231 -15.65 -21.36 4.18
N GLY A 232 -15.81 -22.64 4.01
CA GLY A 232 -14.90 -23.66 4.49
C GLY A 232 -13.53 -23.66 3.83
N ASN A 233 -13.01 -22.50 3.44
CA ASN A 233 -11.70 -22.34 2.81
C ASN A 233 -10.92 -21.13 3.27
N LEU A 234 -11.33 -20.47 4.34
CA LEU A 234 -10.36 -19.66 5.09
C LEU A 234 -9.37 -20.64 5.70
N SER A 235 -8.08 -20.38 5.56
CA SER A 235 -7.11 -21.24 6.25
C SER A 235 -7.54 -21.33 7.72
N SER A 236 -7.34 -22.46 8.36
CA SER A 236 -7.77 -22.70 9.75
C SER A 236 -7.22 -21.70 10.77
N SER A 237 -6.27 -20.88 10.38
CA SER A 237 -5.72 -19.76 11.16
C SER A 237 -6.57 -18.50 11.12
N PHE A 238 -7.50 -18.39 10.18
CA PHE A 238 -8.43 -17.28 10.05
C PHE A 238 -9.82 -17.80 10.41
N GLY A 239 -10.17 -17.74 11.70
CA GLY A 239 -11.45 -18.21 12.20
C GLY A 239 -12.66 -17.55 11.52
N PRO A 240 -13.88 -18.09 11.73
CA PRO A 240 -15.09 -17.52 11.14
C PRO A 240 -15.26 -16.08 11.61
N LEU A 241 -15.39 -15.18 10.65
CA LEU A 241 -15.47 -13.75 10.86
C LEU A 241 -16.74 -13.40 11.64
N GLY A 242 -16.60 -13.16 12.92
CA GLY A 242 -17.65 -12.53 13.72
C GLY A 242 -17.86 -11.10 13.20
N LEU A 243 -19.04 -10.86 12.65
CA LEU A 243 -19.43 -9.56 12.11
C LEU A 243 -19.47 -8.52 13.22
N ASN A 244 -18.50 -7.65 13.25
CA ASN A 244 -18.58 -6.42 14.02
C ASN A 244 -18.98 -5.29 13.06
N THR A 245 -20.27 -4.94 13.08
CA THR A 245 -20.85 -3.89 12.23
C THR A 245 -20.21 -2.50 12.46
N SER A 246 -19.47 -2.31 13.55
CA SER A 246 -18.74 -1.07 13.84
C SER A 246 -17.48 -0.87 12.98
N LEU A 247 -17.17 -1.78 12.06
CA LEU A 247 -15.94 -1.75 11.26
C LEU A 247 -16.12 -1.23 9.83
N ASP A 248 -17.27 -0.73 9.45
CA ASP A 248 -17.56 -0.24 8.08
C ASP A 248 -16.64 0.91 7.64
N TYR A 249 -16.13 1.70 8.58
CA TYR A 249 -15.20 2.80 8.29
C TYR A 249 -13.88 2.35 7.64
N LYS A 250 -13.52 1.08 7.78
CA LYS A 250 -12.25 0.53 7.27
C LYS A 250 -12.24 0.29 5.77
N ILE A 251 -13.42 0.23 5.16
CA ILE A 251 -13.59 0.12 3.72
C ILE A 251 -14.02 1.46 3.09
N ASN A 252 -14.36 2.46 3.90
CA ASN A 252 -14.77 3.76 3.38
C ASN A 252 -13.55 4.54 2.87
N GLY A 253 -13.66 5.03 1.65
CA GLY A 253 -12.69 5.92 1.00
C GLY A 253 -13.21 7.35 0.93
N SER A 254 -12.34 8.28 0.61
CA SER A 254 -12.70 9.67 0.41
C SER A 254 -11.95 10.29 -0.77
N PHE A 255 -12.64 11.08 -1.56
CA PHE A 255 -12.11 11.82 -2.70
C PHE A 255 -12.21 13.34 -2.50
N THR A 256 -12.19 13.81 -1.26
CA THR A 256 -12.22 15.24 -0.94
C THR A 256 -10.85 15.90 -1.00
N ASP A 257 -9.76 15.14 -0.99
CA ASP A 257 -8.41 15.66 -1.05
C ASP A 257 -8.11 16.31 -2.41
N ALA A 258 -7.42 17.45 -2.40
CA ALA A 258 -7.11 18.21 -3.61
C ALA A 258 -6.32 17.40 -4.65
N LYS A 259 -5.46 16.45 -4.22
CA LYS A 259 -4.69 15.59 -5.15
C LYS A 259 -5.55 14.58 -5.89
N LEU A 260 -6.75 14.29 -5.40
CA LEU A 260 -7.70 13.36 -6.04
C LEU A 260 -8.79 14.06 -6.85
N GLN A 261 -8.70 15.39 -7.07
CA GLN A 261 -9.68 16.13 -7.88
C GLN A 261 -9.42 16.06 -9.39
N ASP A 262 -8.28 15.54 -9.81
CA ASP A 262 -7.99 15.33 -11.23
C ASP A 262 -9.01 14.36 -11.85
N PRO A 263 -9.53 14.65 -13.06
CA PRO A 263 -10.52 13.80 -13.74
C PRO A 263 -10.06 12.38 -14.04
N PHE A 264 -8.77 12.10 -13.93
CA PHE A 264 -8.24 10.75 -14.05
C PHE A 264 -8.82 9.82 -12.97
N PHE A 265 -9.03 10.31 -11.75
CA PHE A 265 -9.52 9.48 -10.65
C PHE A 265 -11.03 9.26 -10.74
N GLU A 266 -11.42 8.00 -10.72
CA GLU A 266 -12.82 7.61 -10.49
C GLU A 266 -13.16 7.86 -9.01
N LYS A 267 -14.18 8.68 -8.78
CA LYS A 267 -14.63 8.99 -7.41
C LYS A 267 -15.46 7.83 -6.86
N VAL A 268 -14.82 6.99 -6.08
CA VAL A 268 -15.43 5.83 -5.43
C VAL A 268 -15.51 6.03 -3.91
N THR A 269 -16.38 5.30 -3.22
CA THR A 269 -16.63 5.47 -1.78
C THR A 269 -15.91 4.44 -0.91
N PHE A 270 -15.03 3.61 -1.49
CA PHE A 270 -14.32 2.55 -0.78
C PHE A 270 -12.81 2.80 -0.77
N ARG A 271 -12.12 2.22 0.22
CA ARG A 271 -10.66 2.11 0.23
C ARG A 271 -10.23 0.70 -0.19
N GLY A 272 -8.97 0.61 -0.66
CA GLY A 272 -8.49 -0.59 -1.33
C GLY A 272 -8.86 -0.62 -2.81
N ALA A 273 -8.40 -1.65 -3.51
CA ALA A 273 -8.51 -1.78 -4.96
C ALA A 273 -9.86 -2.33 -5.43
N VAL A 274 -10.63 -2.94 -4.53
CA VAL A 274 -11.81 -3.74 -4.89
C VAL A 274 -13.03 -3.29 -4.06
N ALA A 275 -14.15 -3.06 -4.75
CA ALA A 275 -15.42 -2.69 -4.13
C ALA A 275 -16.16 -3.91 -3.55
N THR A 276 -17.17 -3.65 -2.74
CA THR A 276 -18.09 -4.68 -2.23
C THR A 276 -19.07 -5.18 -3.28
N SER A 277 -19.30 -4.39 -4.34
CA SER A 277 -20.26 -4.70 -5.42
C SER A 277 -19.97 -3.89 -6.68
N GLY A 278 -20.65 -4.22 -7.78
CA GLY A 278 -20.56 -3.50 -9.04
C GLY A 278 -19.29 -3.82 -9.84
N VAL A 279 -19.02 -3.01 -10.86
CA VAL A 279 -17.89 -3.23 -11.79
C VAL A 279 -16.55 -3.23 -11.09
N ASN A 280 -16.39 -2.43 -10.05
CA ASN A 280 -15.16 -2.32 -9.29
C ASN A 280 -14.94 -3.49 -8.30
N GLN A 281 -15.89 -4.43 -8.19
CA GLN A 281 -15.71 -5.69 -7.46
C GLN A 281 -14.96 -6.73 -8.29
N THR A 282 -15.10 -6.70 -9.60
CA THR A 282 -14.67 -7.81 -10.47
C THR A 282 -13.67 -7.40 -11.56
N TRP A 283 -13.22 -6.15 -11.57
CA TRP A 283 -12.33 -5.63 -12.61
C TRP A 283 -11.07 -6.47 -12.87
N TRP A 284 -10.60 -7.16 -11.85
CA TRP A 284 -9.41 -8.02 -11.91
C TRP A 284 -9.69 -9.45 -12.33
N LYS A 285 -10.97 -9.88 -12.38
CA LYS A 285 -11.36 -11.26 -12.75
C LYS A 285 -11.42 -11.43 -14.26
N GLY A 286 -11.11 -12.65 -14.73
CA GLY A 286 -11.31 -13.07 -16.12
C GLY A 286 -10.16 -12.78 -17.09
N TRP A 287 -9.20 -11.94 -16.71
CA TRP A 287 -7.99 -11.67 -17.50
C TRP A 287 -6.69 -11.92 -16.73
N THR A 288 -6.77 -12.14 -15.45
CA THR A 288 -5.62 -12.39 -14.56
C THR A 288 -5.35 -13.88 -14.40
N VAL A 289 -4.10 -14.22 -14.11
CA VAL A 289 -3.64 -15.60 -13.87
C VAL A 289 -2.98 -15.67 -12.50
N TRP A 290 -3.43 -16.63 -11.67
CA TRP A 290 -2.92 -16.89 -10.34
C TRP A 290 -2.41 -18.33 -10.25
N ARG A 291 -1.10 -18.52 -9.96
CA ARG A 291 -0.45 -19.85 -9.98
C ARG A 291 0.47 -20.06 -8.78
#